data_7f0f2a86ee6ad76e2086afb7cddf5bb6
#
_entry.id   7f0f2a86ee6ad76e2086afb7cddf5bb6
#
_cell.length_a   1.000
_cell.length_b   1.000
_cell.length_c   1.000
_cell.angle_alpha   90.00
_cell.angle_beta   90.00
_cell.angle_gamma   90.00
#
_symmetry.space_group_name_H-M   'P 1'
#
loop_
_entity.id
_entity.type
_entity.pdbx_description
1 polymer ?
#
loop_
_entity_poly.entity_id
_entity_poly.type
_entity_poly.pdbx_seq_one_letter_code
_entity_poly.pdbx_strand_id
1 'polypeptide(L)'
;MLTAGYLVLTALGLGYQFAYFREFRVNILDYAEVSDFLLAALREPAVLLLALAPLPLLWALSNSSRYLGRISPRFDNYVKSADTARARAIVHPLFVAIYFLLFALLYAEWKAGFIKRGVGNRVAITLQTTPVGGMPAGPAILLGKTSEFIFLYYRSERRTHVIPIDNLARLVVEQEVRQPAP
;
A
#
# COMPACT_ATOMS: atom_id res chain seq x y z
N MET A 1 8.61 -8.26 21.09
CA MET A 1 8.44 -6.97 20.40
C MET A 1 8.62 -7.08 18.88
N LEU A 2 9.58 -7.85 18.35
CA LEU A 2 9.77 -8.04 16.89
C LEU A 2 8.56 -8.65 16.18
N THR A 3 7.87 -9.61 16.80
CA THR A 3 6.67 -10.26 16.25
C THR A 3 5.50 -9.31 16.04
N ALA A 4 5.26 -8.38 16.96
CA ALA A 4 4.21 -7.38 16.81
C ALA A 4 4.50 -6.41 15.65
N GLY A 5 5.75 -5.96 15.51
CA GLY A 5 6.17 -5.11 14.38
C GLY A 5 6.01 -5.83 13.03
N TYR A 6 6.38 -7.11 12.96
CA TYR A 6 6.18 -7.93 11.78
C TYR A 6 4.69 -8.02 11.39
N LEU A 7 3.82 -8.34 12.35
CA LEU A 7 2.38 -8.45 12.10
C LEU A 7 1.77 -7.13 11.63
N VAL A 8 2.16 -6.00 12.24
CA VAL A 8 1.69 -4.67 11.83
C VAL A 8 2.14 -4.35 10.40
N LEU A 9 3.41 -4.55 10.06
CA LEU A 9 3.92 -4.29 8.71
C LEU A 9 3.25 -5.19 7.67
N THR A 10 3.07 -6.47 7.98
CA THR A 10 2.38 -7.40 7.08
C THR A 10 0.93 -6.99 6.87
N ALA A 11 0.21 -6.61 7.93
CA ALA A 11 -1.17 -6.14 7.83
C ALA A 11 -1.29 -4.84 7.02
N LEU A 12 -0.33 -3.92 7.15
CA LEU A 12 -0.26 -2.70 6.36
C LEU A 12 -0.01 -2.99 4.88
N GLY A 13 0.96 -3.86 4.59
CA GLY A 13 1.26 -4.28 3.24
C GLY A 13 0.07 -4.97 2.57
N LEU A 14 -0.60 -5.86 3.31
CA LEU A 14 -1.82 -6.53 2.86
C LEU A 14 -2.94 -5.53 2.57
N GLY A 15 -3.23 -4.62 3.51
CA GLY A 15 -4.27 -3.60 3.33
C GLY A 15 -4.02 -2.71 2.12
N TYR A 16 -2.78 -2.24 1.96
CA TYR A 16 -2.38 -1.43 0.82
C TYR A 16 -2.47 -2.22 -0.49
N GLN A 17 -1.90 -3.42 -0.58
CA GLN A 17 -1.94 -4.22 -1.80
C GLN A 17 -3.37 -4.62 -2.17
N PHE A 18 -4.17 -5.03 -1.19
CA PHE A 18 -5.57 -5.36 -1.43
C PHE A 18 -6.32 -4.18 -2.03
N ALA A 19 -6.20 -2.98 -1.44
CA ALA A 19 -6.81 -1.76 -1.95
C ALA A 19 -6.31 -1.41 -3.37
N TYR A 20 -4.99 -1.49 -3.58
CA TYR A 20 -4.36 -1.16 -4.85
C TYR A 20 -4.77 -2.10 -5.99
N PHE A 21 -4.69 -3.43 -5.80
CA PHE A 21 -5.03 -4.41 -6.84
C PHE A 21 -6.53 -4.48 -7.12
N ARG A 22 -7.38 -4.18 -6.11
CA ARG A 22 -8.82 -4.05 -6.30
C ARG A 22 -9.18 -3.00 -7.36
N GLU A 23 -8.41 -1.91 -7.47
CA GLU A 23 -8.59 -0.89 -8.50
C GLU A 23 -8.41 -1.44 -9.93
N PHE A 24 -7.66 -2.53 -10.05
CA PHE A 24 -7.42 -3.25 -11.30
C PHE A 24 -8.24 -4.54 -11.43
N ARG A 25 -9.24 -4.73 -10.55
CA ARG A 25 -10.14 -5.91 -10.50
C ARG A 25 -9.39 -7.23 -10.30
N VAL A 26 -8.28 -7.19 -9.57
CA VAL A 26 -7.52 -8.38 -9.19
C VAL A 26 -7.66 -8.59 -7.69
N ASN A 27 -8.03 -9.82 -7.29
CA ASN A 27 -7.96 -10.22 -5.89
C ASN A 27 -6.53 -10.73 -5.62
N ILE A 28 -5.71 -9.89 -5.02
CA ILE A 28 -4.30 -10.23 -4.78
C ILE A 28 -4.13 -11.43 -3.81
N LEU A 29 -5.13 -11.70 -2.96
CA LEU A 29 -5.08 -12.78 -2.00
C LEU A 29 -5.03 -14.18 -2.66
N ASP A 30 -5.51 -14.28 -3.90
CA ASP A 30 -5.49 -15.53 -4.67
C ASP A 30 -4.09 -15.84 -5.25
N TYR A 31 -3.16 -14.85 -5.22
CA TYR A 31 -1.89 -14.90 -5.94
C TYR A 31 -0.67 -14.56 -5.09
N ALA A 32 -0.85 -14.18 -3.83
CA ALA A 32 0.23 -13.69 -2.98
C ALA A 32 0.34 -14.49 -1.70
N GLU A 33 1.57 -14.71 -1.28
CA GLU A 33 1.90 -15.27 0.02
C GLU A 33 1.99 -14.19 1.10
N VAL A 34 1.95 -14.60 2.38
CA VAL A 34 2.08 -13.67 3.51
C VAL A 34 3.38 -12.86 3.47
N SER A 35 4.46 -13.50 3.01
CA SER A 35 5.78 -12.88 2.82
C SER A 35 5.75 -11.73 1.80
N ASP A 36 4.94 -11.85 0.74
CA ASP A 36 4.81 -10.82 -0.29
C ASP A 36 4.23 -9.52 0.26
N PHE A 37 3.29 -9.61 1.21
CA PHE A 37 2.70 -8.43 1.86
C PHE A 37 3.70 -7.69 2.73
N LEU A 38 4.56 -8.41 3.44
CA LEU A 38 5.65 -7.80 4.20
C LEU A 38 6.63 -7.08 3.27
N LEU A 39 7.06 -7.75 2.21
CA LEU A 39 7.98 -7.18 1.22
C LEU A 39 7.37 -5.98 0.51
N ALA A 40 6.07 -5.99 0.24
CA ALA A 40 5.39 -4.86 -0.36
C ALA A 40 5.42 -3.62 0.54
N ALA A 41 5.17 -3.78 1.84
CA ALA A 41 5.28 -2.68 2.79
C ALA A 41 6.68 -2.07 2.82
N LEU A 42 7.72 -2.91 2.73
CA LEU A 42 9.12 -2.46 2.73
C LEU A 42 9.56 -1.82 1.40
N ARG A 43 9.02 -2.27 0.27
CA ARG A 43 9.35 -1.75 -1.06
C ARG A 43 8.73 -0.40 -1.39
N GLU A 44 7.65 -0.04 -0.70
CA GLU A 44 6.95 1.23 -0.90
C GLU A 44 7.31 2.22 0.21
N PRO A 45 8.30 3.09 0.00
CA PRO A 45 8.74 4.03 1.04
C PRO A 45 7.62 4.96 1.50
N ALA A 46 6.66 5.27 0.62
CA ALA A 46 5.48 6.04 0.99
C ALA A 46 4.63 5.31 2.03
N VAL A 47 4.46 4.00 1.93
CA VAL A 47 3.73 3.18 2.92
C VAL A 47 4.45 3.20 4.26
N LEU A 48 5.79 3.09 4.27
CA LEU A 48 6.60 3.17 5.50
C LEU A 48 6.53 4.56 6.14
N LEU A 49 6.71 5.63 5.36
CA LEU A 49 6.64 7.01 5.87
C LEU A 49 5.28 7.31 6.50
N LEU A 50 4.23 6.78 5.91
CA LEU A 50 2.89 6.96 6.43
C LEU A 50 2.55 6.04 7.59
N ALA A 51 3.20 4.89 7.69
CA ALA A 51 3.17 4.10 8.91
C ALA A 51 3.71 4.89 10.11
N LEU A 52 4.67 5.77 9.88
CA LEU A 52 5.29 6.60 10.91
C LEU A 52 4.52 7.93 11.18
N ALA A 53 3.73 8.41 10.22
CA ALA A 53 3.05 9.71 10.32
C ALA A 53 2.10 9.86 11.50
N PRO A 54 1.34 8.84 11.98
CA PRO A 54 0.51 8.99 13.17
C PRO A 54 1.31 9.11 14.48
N LEU A 55 2.58 8.68 14.53
CA LEU A 55 3.39 8.71 15.74
C LEU A 55 3.59 10.13 16.33
N PRO A 56 4.03 11.14 15.55
CA PRO A 56 4.14 12.50 16.06
C PRO A 56 2.78 13.10 16.45
N LEU A 57 1.71 12.74 15.74
CA LEU A 57 0.36 13.19 16.09
C LEU A 57 -0.11 12.59 17.43
N LEU A 58 0.08 11.28 17.63
CA LEU A 58 -0.22 10.61 18.90
C LEU A 58 0.63 11.16 20.04
N TRP A 59 1.92 11.42 19.79
CA TRP A 59 2.79 12.05 20.74
C TRP A 59 2.31 13.47 21.11
N ALA A 60 1.94 14.28 20.12
CA ALA A 60 1.39 15.61 20.35
C ALA A 60 0.06 15.57 21.12
N LEU A 61 -0.85 14.65 20.77
CA LEU A 61 -2.11 14.44 21.50
C LEU A 61 -1.88 13.98 22.94
N SER A 62 -0.95 13.06 23.17
CA SER A 62 -0.62 12.60 24.52
C SER A 62 0.05 13.69 25.37
N ASN A 63 0.83 14.55 24.73
CA ASN A 63 1.50 15.67 25.38
C ASN A 63 0.58 16.88 25.59
N SER A 64 -0.36 17.12 24.68
CA SER A 64 -1.33 18.22 24.81
C SER A 64 -2.17 18.11 26.06
N SER A 65 -2.49 16.89 26.52
CA SER A 65 -3.19 16.65 27.77
C SER A 65 -2.40 17.16 29.00
N ARG A 66 -1.06 17.11 28.94
CA ARG A 66 -0.19 17.66 30.00
C ARG A 66 -0.16 19.18 30.01
N TYR A 67 -0.21 19.80 28.80
CA TYR A 67 -0.27 21.27 28.69
C TYR A 67 -1.64 21.82 29.09
N LEU A 68 -2.71 21.17 28.63
CA LEU A 68 -4.10 21.56 28.96
C LEU A 68 -4.42 21.36 30.45
N GLY A 69 -3.88 20.31 31.08
CA GLY A 69 -4.00 20.10 32.54
C GLY A 69 -3.37 21.20 33.39
N ARG A 70 -2.32 21.88 32.88
CA ARG A 70 -1.72 23.04 33.54
C ARG A 70 -2.60 24.30 33.47
N ILE A 71 -3.45 24.41 32.46
CA ILE A 71 -4.32 25.56 32.21
C ILE A 71 -5.65 25.41 32.99
N SER A 72 -6.15 24.19 33.12
CA SER A 72 -7.45 23.93 33.78
C SER A 72 -7.38 22.72 34.73
N PRO A 73 -7.49 22.92 36.07
CA PRO A 73 -7.49 21.83 37.05
C PRO A 73 -8.64 20.83 36.87
N ARG A 74 -9.79 21.30 36.34
CA ARG A 74 -10.94 20.42 36.06
C ARG A 74 -10.61 19.44 34.92
N PHE A 75 -9.87 19.87 33.92
CA PHE A 75 -9.43 19.03 32.81
C PHE A 75 -8.40 18.01 33.28
N ASP A 76 -7.49 18.38 34.17
CA ASP A 76 -6.48 17.48 34.72
C ASP A 76 -7.11 16.30 35.49
N ASN A 77 -8.13 16.57 36.30
CA ASN A 77 -8.88 15.53 37.02
C ASN A 77 -9.64 14.59 36.06
N TYR A 78 -10.23 15.13 34.98
CA TYR A 78 -10.89 14.32 33.98
C TYR A 78 -9.90 13.42 33.25
N VAL A 79 -8.76 13.95 32.85
CA VAL A 79 -7.71 13.19 32.13
C VAL A 79 -7.07 12.09 32.98
N LYS A 80 -6.99 12.31 34.33
CA LYS A 80 -6.42 11.34 35.26
C LYS A 80 -7.41 10.25 35.72
N SER A 81 -8.69 10.37 35.36
CA SER A 81 -9.68 9.36 35.75
C SER A 81 -9.34 7.99 35.10
N ALA A 82 -9.63 6.90 35.84
CA ALA A 82 -9.43 5.53 35.36
C ALA A 82 -10.21 5.24 34.04
N ASP A 83 -11.41 5.83 33.91
CA ASP A 83 -12.24 5.70 32.72
C ASP A 83 -11.60 6.36 31.49
N THR A 84 -10.96 7.51 31.68
CA THR A 84 -10.21 8.18 30.60
C THR A 84 -8.96 7.38 30.20
N ALA A 85 -8.30 6.71 31.15
CA ALA A 85 -7.16 5.84 30.85
C ALA A 85 -7.60 4.63 30.00
N ARG A 86 -8.72 4.00 30.36
CA ARG A 86 -9.32 2.89 29.58
C ARG A 86 -9.77 3.36 28.21
N ALA A 87 -10.45 4.51 28.12
CA ALA A 87 -10.89 5.09 26.86
C ALA A 87 -9.69 5.36 25.94
N ARG A 88 -8.59 5.92 26.45
CA ARG A 88 -7.37 6.14 25.67
C ARG A 88 -6.74 4.85 25.17
N ALA A 89 -6.74 3.79 25.97
CA ALA A 89 -6.21 2.48 25.58
C ALA A 89 -6.96 1.88 24.38
N ILE A 90 -8.21 2.24 24.15
CA ILE A 90 -9.03 1.78 23.04
C ILE A 90 -8.99 2.79 21.86
N VAL A 91 -9.15 4.08 22.17
CA VAL A 91 -9.27 5.14 21.15
C VAL A 91 -7.97 5.33 20.36
N HIS A 92 -6.79 5.25 20.99
CA HIS A 92 -5.54 5.43 20.27
C HIS A 92 -5.29 4.33 19.23
N PRO A 93 -5.35 3.02 19.55
CA PRO A 93 -5.15 1.99 18.54
C PRO A 93 -6.25 2.01 17.47
N LEU A 94 -7.50 2.32 17.85
CA LEU A 94 -8.59 2.46 16.88
C LEU A 94 -8.34 3.62 15.92
N PHE A 95 -7.90 4.77 16.42
CA PHE A 95 -7.53 5.92 15.60
C PHE A 95 -6.41 5.57 14.61
N VAL A 96 -5.37 4.89 15.10
CA VAL A 96 -4.26 4.42 14.26
C VAL A 96 -4.76 3.46 13.19
N ALA A 97 -5.60 2.50 13.55
CA ALA A 97 -6.16 1.53 12.61
C ALA A 97 -7.02 2.21 11.51
N ILE A 98 -7.89 3.14 11.90
CA ILE A 98 -8.72 3.91 10.96
C ILE A 98 -7.83 4.78 10.06
N TYR A 99 -6.83 5.44 10.62
CA TYR A 99 -5.86 6.24 9.87
C TYR A 99 -5.18 5.40 8.78
N PHE A 100 -4.67 4.23 9.14
CA PHE A 100 -4.02 3.34 8.18
C PHE A 100 -4.97 2.83 7.11
N LEU A 101 -6.19 2.46 7.48
CA LEU A 101 -7.19 1.99 6.54
C LEU A 101 -7.52 3.08 5.51
N LEU A 102 -7.86 4.27 5.99
CA LEU A 102 -8.18 5.41 5.12
C LEU A 102 -7.01 5.75 4.20
N PHE A 103 -5.81 5.77 4.78
CA PHE A 103 -4.62 6.09 4.00
C PHE A 103 -4.31 5.02 2.93
N ALA A 104 -4.37 3.74 3.28
CA ALA A 104 -4.15 2.66 2.33
C ALA A 104 -5.12 2.77 1.14
N LEU A 105 -6.40 3.08 1.42
CA LEU A 105 -7.42 3.27 0.39
C LEU A 105 -7.11 4.49 -0.50
N LEU A 106 -6.88 5.65 0.10
CA LEU A 106 -6.64 6.90 -0.64
C LEU A 106 -5.35 6.85 -1.48
N TYR A 107 -4.27 6.31 -0.89
CA TYR A 107 -3.00 6.17 -1.61
C TYR A 107 -3.08 5.15 -2.73
N ALA A 108 -3.76 4.03 -2.51
CA ALA A 108 -3.98 3.01 -3.53
C ALA A 108 -4.76 3.56 -4.73
N GLU A 109 -5.86 4.28 -4.46
CA GLU A 109 -6.68 4.93 -5.49
C GLU A 109 -5.88 5.99 -6.26
N TRP A 110 -5.15 6.84 -5.55
CA TRP A 110 -4.30 7.88 -6.14
C TRP A 110 -3.24 7.26 -7.07
N LYS A 111 -2.49 6.26 -6.61
CA LYS A 111 -1.47 5.56 -7.39
C LYS A 111 -2.07 4.84 -8.59
N ALA A 112 -3.19 4.13 -8.41
CA ALA A 112 -3.90 3.47 -9.49
C ALA A 112 -4.39 4.46 -10.55
N GLY A 113 -4.83 5.65 -10.14
CA GLY A 113 -5.22 6.73 -11.03
C GLY A 113 -4.10 7.19 -11.97
N PHE A 114 -2.86 7.25 -11.50
CA PHE A 114 -1.70 7.56 -12.37
C PHE A 114 -1.45 6.46 -13.39
N ILE A 115 -1.49 5.20 -12.97
CA ILE A 115 -1.27 4.05 -13.84
C ILE A 115 -2.36 3.96 -14.92
N LYS A 116 -3.62 4.15 -14.57
CA LYS A 116 -4.73 4.18 -15.52
C LYS A 116 -4.59 5.31 -16.55
N ARG A 117 -3.92 6.41 -16.20
CA ARG A 117 -3.56 7.51 -17.11
C ARG A 117 -2.32 7.21 -17.97
N GLY A 118 -1.62 6.11 -17.72
CA GLY A 118 -0.45 5.67 -18.48
C GLY A 118 0.89 6.07 -17.89
N VAL A 119 0.88 6.59 -16.64
CA VAL A 119 2.10 6.90 -15.90
C VAL A 119 2.50 5.66 -15.10
N GLY A 120 3.62 5.05 -15.45
CA GLY A 120 4.11 3.85 -14.77
C GLY A 120 5.25 3.21 -15.54
N ASN A 121 5.86 2.20 -14.95
CA ASN A 121 6.94 1.46 -15.58
C ASN A 121 6.41 0.64 -16.74
N ARG A 122 6.69 1.08 -17.95
CA ARG A 122 6.38 0.33 -19.16
C ARG A 122 7.32 -0.85 -19.26
N VAL A 123 6.79 -1.99 -19.61
CA VAL A 123 7.57 -3.23 -19.74
C VAL A 123 7.24 -3.90 -21.07
N ALA A 124 8.27 -4.42 -21.70
CA ALA A 124 8.18 -5.39 -22.77
C ALA A 124 8.48 -6.77 -22.18
N ILE A 125 7.62 -7.73 -22.45
CA ILE A 125 7.78 -9.10 -21.96
C ILE A 125 7.85 -10.08 -23.13
N THR A 126 8.64 -11.12 -22.92
CA THR A 126 8.68 -12.29 -23.79
C THR A 126 8.29 -13.50 -22.94
N LEU A 127 7.32 -14.26 -23.39
CA LEU A 127 6.85 -15.47 -22.73
C LEU A 127 7.50 -16.71 -23.34
N GLN A 128 7.67 -17.75 -22.56
CA GLN A 128 8.10 -19.07 -23.04
C GLN A 128 6.98 -19.73 -23.84
N THR A 129 5.76 -19.62 -23.35
CA THR A 129 4.57 -20.15 -24.01
C THR A 129 3.55 -19.04 -24.17
N THR A 130 3.14 -18.76 -25.41
CA THR A 130 2.12 -17.76 -25.68
C THR A 130 0.76 -18.23 -25.18
N PRO A 131 0.02 -17.43 -24.40
CA PRO A 131 -1.32 -17.78 -23.95
C PRO A 131 -2.27 -18.01 -25.14
N VAL A 132 -3.24 -18.90 -24.94
CA VAL A 132 -4.34 -19.09 -25.90
C VAL A 132 -5.09 -17.76 -26.04
N GLY A 133 -5.12 -17.19 -27.23
CA GLY A 133 -5.71 -15.87 -27.49
C GLY A 133 -4.68 -14.75 -27.72
N GLY A 134 -3.38 -15.06 -27.56
CA GLY A 134 -2.30 -14.08 -27.77
C GLY A 134 -2.16 -13.09 -26.61
N MET A 135 -1.18 -12.20 -26.74
CA MET A 135 -0.99 -11.06 -25.84
C MET A 135 -1.58 -9.80 -26.48
N PRO A 136 -2.19 -8.92 -25.68
CA PRO A 136 -2.67 -7.64 -26.17
C PRO A 136 -1.54 -6.85 -26.85
N ALA A 137 -1.87 -6.18 -27.94
CA ALA A 137 -0.93 -5.31 -28.62
C ALA A 137 -0.69 -4.03 -27.82
N GLY A 138 0.58 -3.63 -27.69
CA GLY A 138 0.97 -2.38 -27.06
C GLY A 138 1.77 -2.56 -25.77
N PRO A 139 2.26 -1.45 -25.21
CA PRO A 139 3.07 -1.48 -24.00
C PRO A 139 2.25 -1.88 -22.78
N ALA A 140 2.76 -2.84 -22.03
CA ALA A 140 2.22 -3.20 -20.74
C ALA A 140 2.78 -2.30 -19.63
N ILE A 141 2.00 -2.04 -18.61
CA ILE A 141 2.46 -1.36 -17.40
C ILE A 141 2.55 -2.40 -16.28
N LEU A 142 3.73 -2.48 -15.65
CA LEU A 142 3.95 -3.36 -14.54
C LEU A 142 3.24 -2.81 -13.29
N LEU A 143 2.21 -3.50 -12.81
CA LEU A 143 1.52 -3.16 -11.56
C LEU A 143 2.33 -3.59 -10.34
N GLY A 144 2.92 -4.77 -10.41
CA GLY A 144 3.71 -5.37 -9.35
C GLY A 144 4.01 -6.84 -9.61
N LYS A 145 4.68 -7.45 -8.65
CA LYS A 145 4.96 -8.89 -8.67
C LYS A 145 4.85 -9.50 -7.28
N THR A 146 4.46 -10.76 -7.22
CA THR A 146 4.55 -11.63 -6.04
C THR A 146 5.72 -12.60 -6.22
N SER A 147 5.83 -13.57 -5.31
CA SER A 147 6.79 -14.68 -5.42
C SER A 147 6.57 -15.51 -6.70
N GLU A 148 5.31 -15.70 -7.13
CA GLU A 148 4.95 -16.62 -8.21
C GLU A 148 4.35 -15.93 -9.44
N PHE A 149 3.85 -14.69 -9.34
CA PHE A 149 3.10 -14.02 -10.39
C PHE A 149 3.59 -12.60 -10.69
N ILE A 150 3.41 -12.20 -11.95
CA ILE A 150 3.59 -10.82 -12.43
C ILE A 150 2.25 -10.29 -12.90
N PHE A 151 1.94 -9.05 -12.54
CA PHE A 151 0.70 -8.37 -12.88
C PHE A 151 0.98 -7.26 -13.87
N LEU A 152 0.38 -7.38 -15.05
CA LEU A 152 0.55 -6.47 -16.19
C LEU A 152 -0.78 -5.83 -16.56
N TYR A 153 -0.80 -4.52 -16.60
CA TYR A 153 -1.98 -3.77 -17.02
C TYR A 153 -1.83 -3.28 -18.45
N TYR A 154 -2.77 -3.68 -19.31
CA TYR A 154 -2.88 -3.19 -20.68
C TYR A 154 -3.94 -2.10 -20.77
N ARG A 155 -3.48 -0.89 -21.03
CA ARG A 155 -4.36 0.29 -21.11
C ARG A 155 -5.34 0.20 -22.28
N SER A 156 -4.93 -0.40 -23.41
CA SER A 156 -5.76 -0.59 -24.59
C SER A 156 -7.04 -1.37 -24.29
N GLU A 157 -6.92 -2.40 -23.46
CA GLU A 157 -8.04 -3.27 -23.10
C GLU A 157 -8.65 -2.97 -21.74
N ARG A 158 -7.98 -2.12 -20.94
CA ARG A 158 -8.31 -1.85 -19.53
C ARG A 158 -8.39 -3.13 -18.70
N ARG A 159 -7.51 -4.09 -18.99
CA ARG A 159 -7.45 -5.40 -18.32
C ARG A 159 -6.09 -5.65 -17.70
N THR A 160 -6.10 -6.44 -16.65
CA THR A 160 -4.89 -6.92 -15.99
C THR A 160 -4.67 -8.38 -16.39
N HIS A 161 -3.47 -8.69 -16.83
CA HIS A 161 -3.01 -10.04 -17.10
C HIS A 161 -2.13 -10.50 -15.96
N VAL A 162 -2.43 -11.66 -15.42
CA VAL A 162 -1.65 -12.32 -14.37
C VAL A 162 -0.85 -13.42 -15.04
N ILE A 163 0.46 -13.34 -14.93
CA ILE A 163 1.38 -14.26 -15.61
C ILE A 163 2.25 -14.95 -14.58
N PRO A 164 2.28 -16.29 -14.54
CA PRO A 164 3.22 -17.03 -13.71
C PRO A 164 4.66 -16.66 -14.09
N ILE A 165 5.52 -16.50 -13.08
CA ILE A 165 6.94 -16.16 -13.29
C ILE A 165 7.65 -17.25 -14.10
N ASP A 166 7.28 -18.50 -13.91
CA ASP A 166 7.85 -19.64 -14.62
C ASP A 166 7.59 -19.60 -16.13
N ASN A 167 6.54 -18.89 -16.58
CA ASN A 167 6.25 -18.69 -18.01
C ASN A 167 6.96 -17.48 -18.61
N LEU A 168 7.74 -16.75 -17.81
CA LEU A 168 8.44 -15.55 -18.25
C LEU A 168 9.81 -15.89 -18.82
N ALA A 169 10.04 -15.72 -20.12
CA ALA A 169 11.34 -15.88 -20.72
C ALA A 169 12.23 -14.63 -20.49
N ARG A 170 11.64 -13.44 -20.67
CA ARG A 170 12.36 -12.16 -20.53
C ARG A 170 11.41 -11.03 -20.13
N LEU A 171 11.88 -10.17 -19.22
CA LEU A 171 11.23 -8.93 -18.87
C LEU A 171 12.22 -7.78 -19.08
N VAL A 172 11.84 -6.83 -19.90
CA VAL A 172 12.61 -5.61 -20.14
C VAL A 172 11.80 -4.44 -19.62
N VAL A 173 12.37 -3.71 -18.68
CA VAL A 173 11.76 -2.47 -18.16
C VAL A 173 12.23 -1.34 -19.07
N GLU A 174 11.30 -0.74 -19.81
CA GLU A 174 11.59 0.47 -20.55
C GLU A 174 11.59 1.66 -19.59
N GLN A 175 12.76 2.23 -19.35
CA GLN A 175 12.83 3.52 -18.68
C GLN A 175 12.25 4.57 -19.63
N GLU A 176 11.27 5.32 -19.16
CA GLU A 176 10.73 6.47 -19.89
C GLU A 176 11.87 7.49 -20.05
N VAL A 177 12.52 7.47 -21.21
CA VAL A 177 13.42 8.55 -21.60
C VAL A 177 12.52 9.79 -21.67
N ARG A 178 12.62 10.67 -20.68
CA ARG A 178 12.03 12.00 -20.75
C ARG A 178 12.58 12.64 -22.04
N GLN A 179 11.79 12.62 -23.10
CA GLN A 179 12.08 13.49 -24.22
C GLN A 179 12.04 14.92 -23.68
N PRO A 180 13.15 15.68 -23.82
CA PRO A 180 13.08 17.11 -23.51
C PRO A 180 11.98 17.71 -24.39
N ALA A 181 11.09 18.46 -23.75
CA ALA A 181 10.05 19.19 -24.46
C ALA A 181 10.69 20.09 -25.52
N PRO A 182 10.12 20.16 -26.73
CA PRO A 182 10.61 21.01 -27.80
C PRO A 182 10.58 22.51 -27.40
#